data_6f36d593273b62861638633b22f9e48d
#
_entry.id   6f36d593273b62861638633b22f9e48d
#
_cell.length_a   1.000
_cell.length_b   1.000
_cell.length_c   1.000
_cell.angle_alpha   90.00
_cell.angle_beta   90.00
_cell.angle_gamma   90.00
#
_symmetry.space_group_name_H-M   'P 1'
#
loop_
_entity.id
_entity.type
_entity.pdbx_description
1 polymer ?
#
loop_
_entity_poly.entity_id
_entity_poly.type
_entity_poly.pdbx_seq_one_letter_code
_entity_poly.pdbx_strand_id
1 'polypeptide(L)'
;MTTYVDPAVWPFSRMVMCHMWADTLEELFAMADTIGVQRKWLQGHPTLSLPQFRGASWVHFDIAKGKRALAIAAGAVETDQFGAIEWQARRQIASGDPKISLIGEARLARVIAARETRATQGSLL
;
A
#
# COMPACT_ATOMS: atom_id res chain seq x y z
N MET A 1 2.82 -8.52 12.98
CA MET A 1 1.99 -8.83 11.78
C MET A 1 1.13 -7.63 11.49
N THR A 2 1.25 -7.07 10.30
CA THR A 2 0.75 -5.71 10.09
C THR A 2 0.06 -5.55 8.75
N THR A 3 -1.12 -4.93 8.79
CA THR A 3 -1.84 -4.43 7.62
C THR A 3 -1.74 -2.91 7.61
N TYR A 4 -1.62 -2.32 6.44
CA TYR A 4 -1.38 -0.89 6.25
C TYR A 4 -2.43 -0.29 5.33
N VAL A 5 -2.74 0.98 5.55
CA VAL A 5 -3.54 1.79 4.63
C VAL A 5 -2.87 3.14 4.42
N ASP A 6 -3.00 3.70 3.22
CA ASP A 6 -2.53 5.04 2.91
C ASP A 6 -3.70 6.05 2.92
N PRO A 7 -3.46 7.35 2.67
CA PRO A 7 -4.54 8.34 2.65
C PRO A 7 -5.57 8.07 1.55
N ALA A 8 -6.84 8.28 1.86
CA ALA A 8 -7.94 8.17 0.89
C ALA A 8 -8.03 9.48 0.09
N VAL A 9 -7.36 9.53 -1.05
CA VAL A 9 -7.18 10.78 -1.81
C VAL A 9 -7.55 10.70 -3.29
N TRP A 10 -7.79 9.49 -3.85
CA TRP A 10 -8.08 9.39 -5.27
C TRP A 10 -9.51 8.93 -5.52
N PRO A 11 -10.22 9.59 -6.47
CA PRO A 11 -11.63 9.27 -6.75
C PRO A 11 -11.75 8.06 -7.67
N PHE A 12 -12.76 7.24 -7.42
CA PHE A 12 -13.20 6.19 -8.32
C PHE A 12 -14.72 6.15 -8.28
N SER A 13 -15.37 6.55 -9.40
CA SER A 13 -16.81 6.74 -9.43
C SER A 13 -17.25 7.75 -8.36
N ARG A 14 -18.14 7.37 -7.43
CA ARG A 14 -18.60 8.24 -6.31
C ARG A 14 -17.81 8.02 -5.03
N MET A 15 -16.75 7.19 -5.09
CA MET A 15 -15.96 6.82 -3.92
C MET A 15 -14.62 7.52 -3.92
N VAL A 16 -14.07 7.72 -2.73
CA VAL A 16 -12.68 8.14 -2.52
C VAL A 16 -11.93 6.90 -2.04
N MET A 17 -10.83 6.59 -2.70
CA MET A 17 -10.12 5.32 -2.54
C MET A 17 -8.75 5.50 -1.91
N CYS A 18 -8.27 4.42 -1.29
CA CYS A 18 -6.90 4.28 -0.82
C CYS A 18 -6.40 2.87 -1.12
N HIS A 19 -5.10 2.63 -0.89
CA HIS A 19 -4.51 1.29 -0.96
C HIS A 19 -4.49 0.65 0.43
N MET A 20 -4.66 -0.67 0.44
CA MET A 20 -4.47 -1.51 1.62
C MET A 20 -3.55 -2.66 1.25
N TRP A 21 -2.53 -2.89 2.06
CA TRP A 21 -1.55 -3.96 1.88
C TRP A 21 -1.13 -4.53 3.24
N ALA A 22 -0.39 -5.62 3.23
CA ALA A 22 0.06 -6.25 4.46
C ALA A 22 1.42 -6.93 4.27
N ASP A 23 2.07 -7.28 5.36
CA ASP A 23 3.35 -7.97 5.34
C ASP A 23 3.23 -9.39 4.74
N THR A 24 2.07 -10.03 4.90
CA THR A 24 1.77 -11.33 4.29
C THR A 24 0.41 -11.32 3.60
N LEU A 25 0.25 -12.20 2.62
CA LEU A 25 -1.02 -12.38 1.93
C LEU A 25 -2.12 -12.87 2.88
N GLU A 26 -1.76 -13.74 3.82
CA GLU A 26 -2.69 -14.26 4.83
C GLU A 26 -3.29 -13.13 5.69
N GLU A 27 -2.45 -12.21 6.16
CA GLU A 27 -2.89 -11.05 6.93
C GLU A 27 -3.78 -10.13 6.11
N LEU A 28 -3.43 -9.92 4.84
CA LEU A 28 -4.19 -9.08 3.93
C LEU A 28 -5.60 -9.65 3.71
N PHE A 29 -5.70 -10.95 3.45
CA PHE A 29 -7.00 -11.61 3.29
C PHE A 29 -7.81 -11.61 4.58
N ALA A 30 -7.18 -11.82 5.73
CA ALA A 30 -7.87 -11.76 7.02
C ALA A 30 -8.49 -10.37 7.24
N MET A 31 -7.76 -9.30 6.94
CA MET A 31 -8.28 -7.94 7.05
C MET A 31 -9.39 -7.69 6.03
N ALA A 32 -9.23 -8.12 4.79
CA ALA A 32 -10.26 -7.98 3.75
C ALA A 32 -11.57 -8.65 4.19
N ASP A 33 -11.49 -9.86 4.71
CA ASP A 33 -12.65 -10.59 5.23
C ASP A 33 -13.30 -9.83 6.40
N THR A 34 -12.50 -9.31 7.31
CA THR A 34 -12.97 -8.57 8.49
C THR A 34 -13.76 -7.32 8.10
N ILE A 35 -13.31 -6.58 7.09
CA ILE A 35 -13.94 -5.34 6.67
C ILE A 35 -14.97 -5.52 5.54
N GLY A 36 -15.17 -6.74 5.07
CA GLY A 36 -16.16 -7.04 4.03
C GLY A 36 -15.72 -6.70 2.62
N VAL A 37 -14.43 -6.76 2.34
CA VAL A 37 -13.87 -6.63 0.99
C VAL A 37 -13.67 -8.03 0.40
N GLN A 38 -14.24 -8.28 -0.78
CA GLN A 38 -14.13 -9.58 -1.41
C GLN A 38 -12.72 -9.85 -1.90
N ARG A 39 -12.21 -11.04 -1.64
CA ARG A 39 -10.85 -11.45 -2.02
C ARG A 39 -10.58 -11.36 -3.52
N LYS A 40 -11.60 -11.51 -4.34
CA LYS A 40 -11.49 -11.45 -5.81
C LYS A 40 -10.98 -10.10 -6.33
N TRP A 41 -11.07 -9.03 -5.53
CA TRP A 41 -10.60 -7.71 -5.91
C TRP A 41 -9.11 -7.49 -5.64
N LEU A 42 -8.40 -8.52 -5.17
CA LEU A 42 -6.94 -8.46 -4.99
C LEU A 42 -6.26 -8.09 -6.30
N GLN A 43 -5.31 -7.19 -6.23
CA GLN A 43 -4.51 -6.75 -7.38
C GLN A 43 -3.06 -7.21 -7.25
N GLY A 44 -2.44 -7.49 -8.39
CA GLY A 44 -0.99 -7.76 -8.47
C GLY A 44 -0.55 -9.18 -8.14
N HIS A 45 -1.47 -10.10 -7.88
CA HIS A 45 -1.10 -11.50 -7.63
C HIS A 45 -1.20 -12.31 -8.93
N PRO A 46 -0.17 -13.11 -9.28
CA PRO A 46 -0.12 -13.79 -10.58
C PRO A 46 -1.21 -14.86 -10.79
N THR A 47 -1.76 -15.42 -9.72
CA THR A 47 -2.78 -16.49 -9.82
C THR A 47 -4.08 -16.19 -9.08
N LEU A 48 -4.03 -15.47 -7.94
CA LEU A 48 -5.20 -15.19 -7.12
C LEU A 48 -5.97 -13.95 -7.55
N SER A 49 -5.32 -13.01 -8.24
CA SER A 49 -6.00 -11.85 -8.81
C SER A 49 -6.77 -12.23 -10.06
N LEU A 50 -7.89 -11.56 -10.32
CA LEU A 50 -8.60 -11.67 -11.59
C LEU A 50 -7.66 -11.25 -12.74
N PRO A 51 -7.82 -11.81 -13.95
CA PRO A 51 -6.90 -11.52 -15.05
C PRO A 51 -6.65 -10.05 -15.32
N GLN A 52 -7.69 -9.21 -15.25
CA GLN A 52 -7.58 -7.76 -15.45
C GLN A 52 -6.79 -7.04 -14.36
N PHE A 53 -6.59 -7.67 -13.20
CA PHE A 53 -5.88 -7.07 -12.06
C PHE A 53 -4.49 -7.65 -11.80
N ARG A 54 -4.05 -8.59 -12.63
CA ARG A 54 -2.72 -9.22 -12.47
C ARG A 54 -1.57 -8.32 -12.86
N GLY A 55 -1.82 -7.29 -13.66
CA GLY A 55 -0.77 -6.40 -14.16
C GLY A 55 -0.28 -5.36 -13.16
N ALA A 56 -0.89 -5.23 -12.00
CA ALA A 56 -0.41 -4.32 -10.98
C ALA A 56 0.98 -4.78 -10.48
N SER A 57 1.84 -3.82 -10.18
CA SER A 57 3.25 -4.07 -9.84
C SER A 57 3.46 -4.62 -8.43
N TRP A 58 2.42 -4.67 -7.60
CA TRP A 58 2.50 -5.12 -6.21
C TRP A 58 1.15 -5.64 -5.73
N VAL A 59 1.15 -6.43 -4.67
CA VAL A 59 -0.06 -7.06 -4.13
C VAL A 59 -0.75 -6.13 -3.14
N HIS A 60 -1.97 -5.74 -3.45
CA HIS A 60 -2.76 -4.84 -2.63
C HIS A 60 -4.25 -4.90 -2.98
N PHE A 61 -5.06 -4.26 -2.14
CA PHE A 61 -6.45 -3.93 -2.46
C PHE A 61 -6.59 -2.42 -2.61
N ASP A 62 -7.46 -2.01 -3.53
CA ASP A 62 -8.01 -0.65 -3.53
C ASP A 62 -9.31 -0.68 -2.73
N ILE A 63 -9.41 0.13 -1.70
CA ILE A 63 -10.58 0.16 -0.82
C ILE A 63 -11.15 1.57 -0.68
N ALA A 64 -12.47 1.65 -0.48
CA ALA A 64 -13.14 2.93 -0.27
C ALA A 64 -12.86 3.48 1.13
N LYS A 65 -13.03 4.80 1.28
CA LYS A 65 -12.81 5.53 2.54
C LYS A 65 -13.55 4.90 3.74
N GLY A 66 -14.77 4.43 3.54
CA GLY A 66 -15.54 3.76 4.60
C GLY A 66 -14.91 2.44 5.05
N LYS A 67 -14.37 1.67 4.11
CA LYS A 67 -13.64 0.42 4.41
C LYS A 67 -12.30 0.72 5.08
N ARG A 68 -11.63 1.82 4.69
CA ARG A 68 -10.41 2.28 5.34
C ARG A 68 -10.63 2.52 6.84
N ALA A 69 -11.72 3.19 7.19
CA ALA A 69 -12.07 3.44 8.59
C ALA A 69 -12.27 2.12 9.37
N LEU A 70 -12.93 1.13 8.76
CA LEU A 70 -13.09 -0.20 9.37
C LEU A 70 -11.75 -0.91 9.55
N ALA A 71 -10.84 -0.80 8.57
CA ALA A 71 -9.52 -1.40 8.65
C ALA A 71 -8.70 -0.80 9.79
N ILE A 72 -8.73 0.53 9.94
CA ILE A 72 -8.05 1.22 11.05
C ILE A 72 -8.62 0.78 12.39
N ALA A 73 -9.94 0.69 12.52
CA ALA A 73 -10.59 0.21 13.73
C ALA A 73 -10.20 -1.24 14.06
N ALA A 74 -9.90 -2.05 13.06
CA ALA A 74 -9.45 -3.43 13.19
C ALA A 74 -7.92 -3.57 13.37
N GLY A 75 -7.18 -2.47 13.48
CA GLY A 75 -5.76 -2.47 13.78
C GLY A 75 -4.82 -2.17 12.61
N ALA A 76 -5.34 -1.80 11.45
CA ALA A 76 -4.47 -1.38 10.33
C ALA A 76 -3.70 -0.11 10.70
N VAL A 77 -2.44 -0.06 10.25
CA VAL A 77 -1.56 1.09 10.47
C VAL A 77 -1.79 2.12 9.37
N GLU A 78 -2.06 3.35 9.77
CA GLU A 78 -2.14 4.47 8.84
C GLU A 78 -0.74 4.89 8.41
N THR A 79 -0.55 5.04 7.12
CA THR A 79 0.68 5.57 6.53
C THR A 79 0.40 6.88 5.82
N ASP A 80 1.46 7.60 5.44
CA ASP A 80 1.34 8.76 4.58
C ASP A 80 1.26 8.35 3.09
N GLN A 81 1.23 9.32 2.20
CA GLN A 81 1.14 9.09 0.75
C GLN A 81 2.35 8.32 0.18
N PHE A 82 3.45 8.23 0.91
CA PHE A 82 4.68 7.53 0.50
C PHE A 82 4.79 6.13 1.11
N GLY A 83 3.88 5.77 2.00
CA GLY A 83 3.99 4.53 2.78
C GLY A 83 4.05 3.25 1.93
N ALA A 84 3.25 3.17 0.88
CA ALA A 84 3.24 2.01 -0.02
C ALA A 84 4.57 1.87 -0.76
N ILE A 85 5.12 2.97 -1.27
CA ILE A 85 6.40 2.96 -1.99
C ILE A 85 7.54 2.62 -1.04
N GLU A 86 7.54 3.17 0.16
CA GLU A 86 8.54 2.84 1.19
C GLU A 86 8.51 1.36 1.54
N TRP A 87 7.33 0.79 1.76
CA TRP A 87 7.17 -0.62 2.08
C TRP A 87 7.72 -1.51 0.96
N GLN A 88 7.39 -1.21 -0.28
CA GLN A 88 7.90 -1.93 -1.44
C GLN A 88 9.43 -1.81 -1.56
N ALA A 89 9.97 -0.60 -1.36
CA ALA A 89 11.40 -0.35 -1.41
C ALA A 89 12.15 -1.17 -0.35
N ARG A 90 11.65 -1.22 0.87
CA ARG A 90 12.27 -2.00 1.95
C ARG A 90 12.25 -3.50 1.66
N ARG A 91 11.18 -4.02 1.05
CA ARG A 91 11.14 -5.42 0.60
C ARG A 91 12.17 -5.69 -0.50
N GLN A 92 12.33 -4.77 -1.43
CA GLN A 92 13.35 -4.89 -2.48
C GLN A 92 14.77 -4.93 -1.88
N ILE A 93 15.05 -4.06 -0.91
CA ILE A 93 16.33 -4.05 -0.19
C ILE A 93 16.57 -5.40 0.51
N ALA A 94 15.55 -5.98 1.10
CA ALA A 94 15.63 -7.24 1.83
C ALA A 94 15.57 -8.50 0.94
N SER A 95 15.46 -8.35 -0.39
CA SER A 95 15.22 -9.47 -1.31
C SER A 95 16.35 -10.48 -1.43
N GLY A 96 17.57 -10.08 -1.07
CA GLY A 96 18.77 -10.89 -1.29
C GLY A 96 19.33 -10.82 -2.71
N ASP A 97 18.65 -10.15 -3.63
CA ASP A 97 19.11 -9.92 -5.00
C ASP A 97 19.79 -8.54 -5.08
N PRO A 98 21.10 -8.46 -5.43
CA PRO A 98 21.82 -7.18 -5.45
C PRO A 98 21.21 -6.13 -6.39
N LYS A 99 20.67 -6.55 -7.54
CA LYS A 99 20.06 -5.63 -8.51
C LYS A 99 18.74 -5.07 -7.97
N ILE A 100 17.90 -5.93 -7.40
CA ILE A 100 16.62 -5.53 -6.82
C ILE A 100 16.87 -4.66 -5.58
N SER A 101 17.85 -5.01 -4.76
CA SER A 101 18.23 -4.21 -3.60
C SER A 101 18.65 -2.79 -3.98
N LEU A 102 19.44 -2.62 -5.04
CA LEU A 102 19.81 -1.28 -5.53
C LEU A 102 18.61 -0.45 -5.99
N ILE A 103 17.65 -1.08 -6.67
CA ILE A 103 16.40 -0.41 -7.04
C ILE A 103 15.65 0.05 -5.79
N GLY A 104 15.55 -0.81 -4.80
CA GLY A 104 14.90 -0.49 -3.52
C GLY A 104 15.60 0.66 -2.78
N GLU A 105 16.92 0.66 -2.74
CA GLU A 105 17.70 1.74 -2.12
C GLU A 105 17.45 3.09 -2.79
N ALA A 106 17.43 3.11 -4.13
CA ALA A 106 17.15 4.33 -4.88
C ALA A 106 15.72 4.84 -4.65
N ARG A 107 14.75 3.94 -4.58
CA ARG A 107 13.34 4.29 -4.27
C ARG A 107 13.21 4.85 -2.85
N LEU A 108 13.85 4.21 -1.88
CA LEU A 108 13.80 4.66 -0.48
C LEU A 108 14.43 6.04 -0.34
N ALA A 109 15.56 6.29 -0.99
CA ALA A 109 16.21 7.60 -0.99
C ALA A 109 15.28 8.69 -1.55
N ARG A 110 14.56 8.40 -2.62
CA ARG A 110 13.57 9.33 -3.20
C ARG A 110 12.41 9.60 -2.26
N VAL A 111 11.93 8.59 -1.55
CA VAL A 111 10.87 8.75 -0.55
C VAL A 111 11.33 9.65 0.59
N ILE A 112 12.52 9.43 1.12
CA ILE A 112 13.09 10.25 2.19
C ILE A 112 13.21 11.70 1.74
N ALA A 113 13.76 11.94 0.55
CA ALA A 113 13.89 13.29 -0.01
C ALA A 113 12.53 13.97 -0.23
N ALA A 114 11.54 13.22 -0.72
CA ALA A 114 10.20 13.76 -0.94
C ALA A 114 9.51 14.15 0.37
N ARG A 115 9.68 13.35 1.42
CA ARG A 115 9.15 13.68 2.76
C ARG A 115 9.80 14.93 3.33
N GLU A 116 11.12 15.08 3.18
CA GLU A 116 11.84 16.26 3.63
C GLU A 116 11.37 17.52 2.90
N THR A 117 11.23 17.45 1.58
CA THR A 117 10.71 18.56 0.78
C THR A 117 9.32 18.97 1.23
N ARG A 118 8.42 17.99 1.45
CA ARG A 118 7.05 18.26 1.89
C ARG A 118 7.03 18.89 3.29
N ALA A 119 7.86 18.42 4.21
CA ALA A 119 7.97 18.97 5.55
C ALA A 119 8.47 20.43 5.51
N THR A 120 9.46 20.72 4.67
CA THR A 120 9.99 22.08 4.48
C THR A 120 8.92 23.01 3.89
N GLN A 121 8.17 22.57 2.89
CA GLN A 121 7.06 23.34 2.32
C GLN A 121 5.98 23.62 3.36
N GLY A 122 5.61 22.62 4.18
CA GLY A 122 4.66 22.78 5.27
C GLY A 122 5.11 23.79 6.31
N SER A 123 6.39 23.85 6.62
CA SER A 123 6.92 24.82 7.61
C SER A 123 7.02 26.25 7.09
N LEU A 124 6.90 26.45 5.78
CA LEU A 124 6.87 27.79 5.17
C LEU A 124 5.46 28.38 5.13
N LEU A 125 4.46 27.58 5.38
CA LEU A 125 3.07 27.99 5.39
C LEU A 125 2.65 28.45 6.81
#